data_7f3b5cec70f6fa47153123e8726a1a00
#
_entry.id   7f3b5cec70f6fa47153123e8726a1a00
#
_cell.length_a   1.000
_cell.length_b   1.000
_cell.length_c   1.000
_cell.angle_alpha   90.00
_cell.angle_beta   90.00
_cell.angle_gamma   90.00
#
_symmetry.space_group_name_H-M   'P 1'
#
loop_
_entity.id
_entity.type
_entity.pdbx_description
1 polymer ?
#
loop_
_entity_poly.entity_id
_entity_poly.type
_entity_poly.pdbx_seq_one_letter_code
_entity_poly.pdbx_strand_id
1 'polypeptide(L)'
;MERLTGIPTFTQAASEFRYGDPIIDEKTLCIFVSQSGETADTMAALRLAKNKGCTTIAVANVLGSTISREAEATIYTCAGPEIAVASTKAYTTQVIVLLLLAMYVAQTLGKENDIYKDIINGIAKLPKQIENILKDEPLFEKYANYLKNQKDAYYIAVSYTHLTLPTSDLV
;
A
#
# COMPACT_ATOMS: atom_id res chain seq x y z
N MET A 1 7.68 9.05 3.11
CA MET A 1 8.00 9.29 4.53
C MET A 1 9.27 10.11 4.67
N GLU A 2 10.47 9.61 4.37
CA GLU A 2 11.77 10.30 4.58
C GLU A 2 11.83 11.73 4.04
N ARG A 3 11.40 11.94 2.79
CA ARG A 3 11.44 13.26 2.13
C ARG A 3 10.60 14.32 2.87
N LEU A 4 9.53 13.93 3.53
CA LEU A 4 8.63 14.85 4.24
C LEU A 4 9.03 15.01 5.71
N THR A 5 9.48 13.93 6.34
CA THR A 5 9.72 13.91 7.79
C THR A 5 11.22 14.03 8.14
N GLY A 6 12.11 13.67 7.24
CA GLY A 6 13.54 13.52 7.53
C GLY A 6 13.85 12.32 8.43
N ILE A 7 12.88 11.42 8.66
CA ILE A 7 13.08 10.20 9.43
C ILE A 7 13.49 9.08 8.48
N PRO A 8 14.61 8.38 8.71
CA PRO A 8 14.99 7.21 7.95
C PRO A 8 13.86 6.19 7.91
N THR A 9 13.51 5.74 6.71
CA THR A 9 12.36 4.85 6.51
C THR A 9 12.74 3.73 5.55
N PHE A 10 12.58 2.49 5.99
CA PHE A 10 12.88 1.30 5.19
C PHE A 10 11.59 0.60 4.80
N THR A 11 11.58 0.04 3.60
CA THR A 11 10.48 -0.79 3.11
C THR A 11 10.98 -2.20 2.85
N GLN A 12 10.21 -3.19 3.29
CA GLN A 12 10.58 -4.59 3.15
C GLN A 12 9.32 -5.44 2.93
N ALA A 13 9.43 -6.53 2.18
CA ALA A 13 8.37 -7.51 2.10
C ALA A 13 8.20 -8.20 3.47
N ALA A 14 6.96 -8.43 3.89
CA ALA A 14 6.67 -9.01 5.21
C ALA A 14 7.30 -10.40 5.40
N SER A 15 7.36 -11.20 4.32
CA SER A 15 8.05 -12.48 4.32
C SER A 15 9.55 -12.34 4.61
N GLU A 16 10.22 -11.38 3.99
CA GLU A 16 11.65 -11.12 4.23
C GLU A 16 11.89 -10.56 5.63
N PHE A 17 11.06 -9.61 6.05
CA PHE A 17 11.13 -9.03 7.40
C PHE A 17 11.00 -10.11 8.49
N ARG A 18 10.07 -11.04 8.32
CA ARG A 18 9.82 -12.13 9.26
C ARG A 18 11.02 -13.04 9.47
N TYR A 19 11.78 -13.32 8.40
CA TYR A 19 12.92 -14.26 8.44
C TYR A 19 14.28 -13.55 8.52
N GLY A 20 14.33 -12.24 8.31
CA GLY A 20 15.57 -11.46 8.24
C GLY A 20 16.12 -10.99 9.58
N ASP A 21 15.49 -11.36 10.70
CA ASP A 21 15.82 -10.89 12.05
C ASP A 21 16.13 -9.38 12.12
N PRO A 22 15.12 -8.52 11.87
CA PRO A 22 15.33 -7.10 11.74
C PRO A 22 15.85 -6.47 13.04
N ILE A 23 16.79 -5.53 12.92
CA ILE A 23 17.31 -4.73 14.05
C ILE A 23 16.31 -3.60 14.30
N ILE A 24 15.36 -3.84 15.19
CA ILE A 24 14.29 -2.92 15.58
C ILE A 24 14.11 -2.97 17.11
N ASP A 25 13.59 -1.89 17.67
CA ASP A 25 13.42 -1.72 19.12
C ASP A 25 12.17 -0.87 19.42
N GLU A 26 11.97 -0.50 20.67
CA GLU A 26 10.87 0.32 21.17
C GLU A 26 10.80 1.75 20.57
N LYS A 27 11.87 2.20 19.92
CA LYS A 27 11.92 3.51 19.22
C LYS A 27 11.54 3.40 17.75
N THR A 28 11.27 2.18 17.29
CA THR A 28 10.93 1.90 15.90
C THR A 28 9.41 1.91 15.72
N LEU A 29 8.93 2.69 14.75
CA LEU A 29 7.55 2.61 14.27
C LEU A 29 7.48 1.64 13.09
N CYS A 30 6.69 0.58 13.23
CA CYS A 30 6.43 -0.38 12.18
C CYS A 30 5.04 -0.18 11.59
N ILE A 31 4.96 0.05 10.28
CA ILE A 31 3.70 0.25 9.55
C ILE A 31 3.47 -0.97 8.66
N PHE A 32 2.38 -1.70 8.90
CA PHE A 32 2.00 -2.91 8.19
C PHE A 32 0.87 -2.62 7.21
N VAL A 33 1.10 -2.88 5.94
CA VAL A 33 0.13 -2.61 4.86
C VAL A 33 -0.42 -3.92 4.34
N SER A 34 -1.74 -4.09 4.43
CA SER A 34 -2.43 -5.27 3.92
C SER A 34 -3.84 -4.92 3.46
N GLN A 35 -4.22 -5.33 2.26
CA GLN A 35 -5.58 -5.09 1.77
C GLN A 35 -6.61 -5.86 2.61
N SER A 36 -6.44 -7.18 2.76
CA SER A 36 -7.37 -8.04 3.51
C SER A 36 -7.17 -7.96 5.03
N GLY A 37 -5.94 -7.67 5.47
CA GLY A 37 -5.55 -7.75 6.86
C GLY A 37 -5.46 -9.17 7.41
N GLU A 38 -5.46 -10.19 6.52
CA GLU A 38 -5.39 -11.62 6.87
C GLU A 38 -4.15 -12.32 6.28
N THR A 39 -3.23 -11.57 5.67
CA THR A 39 -2.02 -12.13 5.06
C THR A 39 -1.10 -12.70 6.14
N ALA A 40 -0.82 -14.00 6.08
CA ALA A 40 -0.08 -14.73 7.11
C ALA A 40 1.30 -14.12 7.41
N ASP A 41 2.07 -13.78 6.38
CA ASP A 41 3.39 -13.17 6.57
C ASP A 41 3.32 -11.77 7.19
N THR A 42 2.33 -10.96 6.80
CA THR A 42 2.15 -9.62 7.37
C THR A 42 1.76 -9.70 8.84
N MET A 43 0.90 -10.64 9.21
CA MET A 43 0.54 -10.88 10.62
C MET A 43 1.73 -11.39 11.44
N ALA A 44 2.52 -12.31 10.88
CA ALA A 44 3.71 -12.81 11.57
C ALA A 44 4.76 -11.71 11.77
N ALA A 45 4.96 -10.85 10.76
CA ALA A 45 5.84 -9.68 10.84
C ALA A 45 5.36 -8.67 11.91
N LEU A 46 4.06 -8.40 11.98
CA LEU A 46 3.47 -7.55 13.01
C LEU A 46 3.74 -8.11 14.42
N ARG A 47 3.48 -9.41 14.62
CA ARG A 47 3.72 -10.07 15.92
C ARG A 47 5.19 -10.04 16.32
N LEU A 48 6.10 -10.22 15.34
CA LEU A 48 7.55 -10.10 15.58
C LEU A 48 7.91 -8.69 16.04
N ALA A 49 7.41 -7.65 15.37
CA ALA A 49 7.66 -6.26 15.77
C ALA A 49 7.12 -5.97 17.17
N LYS A 50 5.91 -6.41 17.49
CA LYS A 50 5.34 -6.28 18.85
C LYS A 50 6.19 -6.97 19.91
N ASN A 51 6.65 -8.19 19.63
CA ASN A 51 7.52 -8.92 20.57
C ASN A 51 8.86 -8.23 20.81
N LYS A 52 9.34 -7.43 19.85
CA LYS A 52 10.54 -6.56 19.98
C LYS A 52 10.22 -5.19 20.60
N GLY A 53 8.97 -4.94 21.01
CA GLY A 53 8.56 -3.69 21.68
C GLY A 53 8.27 -2.52 20.75
N CYS A 54 8.21 -2.73 19.44
CA CYS A 54 7.96 -1.66 18.49
C CYS A 54 6.51 -1.16 18.53
N THR A 55 6.31 0.12 18.33
CA THR A 55 4.98 0.69 18.05
C THR A 55 4.49 0.22 16.68
N THR A 56 3.25 -0.25 16.61
CA THR A 56 2.69 -0.87 15.40
C THR A 56 1.45 -0.15 14.89
N ILE A 57 1.45 0.18 13.59
CA ILE A 57 0.29 0.72 12.88
C ILE A 57 -0.06 -0.23 11.73
N ALA A 58 -1.33 -0.60 11.62
CA ALA A 58 -1.85 -1.30 10.46
C ALA A 58 -2.51 -0.31 9.48
N VAL A 59 -2.28 -0.50 8.19
CA VAL A 59 -3.05 0.12 7.10
C VAL A 59 -3.80 -1.00 6.40
N ALA A 60 -5.11 -1.07 6.60
CA ALA A 60 -5.95 -2.17 6.12
C ALA A 60 -7.22 -1.66 5.45
N ASN A 61 -7.82 -2.48 4.57
CA ASN A 61 -9.10 -2.12 3.95
C ASN A 61 -10.29 -2.81 4.65
N VAL A 62 -10.08 -4.02 5.18
CA VAL A 62 -11.16 -4.79 5.81
C VAL A 62 -11.29 -4.42 7.28
N LEU A 63 -12.47 -3.91 7.63
CA LEU A 63 -12.82 -3.58 9.01
C LEU A 63 -12.81 -4.84 9.89
N GLY A 64 -12.21 -4.74 11.08
CA GLY A 64 -12.17 -5.85 12.03
C GLY A 64 -11.32 -7.03 11.60
N SER A 65 -10.46 -6.88 10.59
CA SER A 65 -9.49 -7.89 10.19
C SER A 65 -8.51 -8.22 11.31
N THR A 66 -7.85 -9.36 11.23
CA THR A 66 -6.92 -9.83 12.28
C THR A 66 -5.80 -8.83 12.52
N ILE A 67 -5.21 -8.28 11.46
CA ILE A 67 -4.15 -7.27 11.60
C ILE A 67 -4.64 -6.01 12.30
N SER A 68 -5.88 -5.59 12.03
CA SER A 68 -6.47 -4.40 12.64
C SER A 68 -6.79 -4.57 14.12
N ARG A 69 -7.02 -5.79 14.57
CA ARG A 69 -7.24 -6.10 15.99
C ARG A 69 -5.93 -6.28 16.75
N GLU A 70 -4.87 -6.71 16.07
CA GLU A 70 -3.59 -6.99 16.71
C GLU A 70 -2.63 -5.79 16.74
N ALA A 71 -2.74 -4.85 15.79
CA ALA A 71 -1.94 -3.62 15.80
C ALA A 71 -2.39 -2.67 16.92
N GLU A 72 -1.50 -1.80 17.39
CA GLU A 72 -1.83 -0.77 18.39
C GLU A 72 -2.75 0.30 17.83
N ALA A 73 -2.59 0.63 16.55
CA ALA A 73 -3.47 1.54 15.83
C ALA A 73 -3.73 1.04 14.41
N THR A 74 -4.89 1.41 13.85
CA THR A 74 -5.24 1.04 12.49
C THR A 74 -5.80 2.22 11.72
N ILE A 75 -5.33 2.37 10.48
CA ILE A 75 -5.87 3.32 9.51
C ILE A 75 -6.54 2.51 8.41
N TYR A 76 -7.84 2.75 8.21
CA TYR A 76 -8.60 2.07 7.17
C TYR A 76 -8.58 2.86 5.87
N THR A 77 -8.34 2.16 4.75
CA THR A 77 -8.28 2.78 3.42
C THR A 77 -9.66 3.11 2.85
N CYS A 78 -10.71 2.49 3.38
CA CYS A 78 -12.10 2.69 2.97
C CYS A 78 -12.35 2.52 1.44
N ALA A 79 -11.58 1.64 0.78
CA ALA A 79 -11.68 1.42 -0.66
C ALA A 79 -12.92 0.59 -1.07
N GLY A 80 -13.70 0.10 -0.09
CA GLY A 80 -14.77 -0.85 -0.34
C GLY A 80 -14.23 -2.26 -0.70
N PRO A 81 -15.11 -3.21 -1.05
CA PRO A 81 -14.68 -4.57 -1.38
C PRO A 81 -13.81 -4.60 -2.64
N GLU A 82 -12.67 -5.26 -2.57
CA GLU A 82 -11.82 -5.56 -3.73
C GLU A 82 -12.25 -6.92 -4.29
N ILE A 83 -12.71 -6.92 -5.54
CA ILE A 83 -13.25 -8.11 -6.19
C ILE A 83 -12.19 -8.75 -7.09
N ALA A 84 -11.29 -7.95 -7.64
CA ALA A 84 -10.22 -8.43 -8.51
C ALA A 84 -9.10 -9.08 -7.72
N VAL A 85 -8.53 -10.17 -8.24
CA VAL A 85 -7.33 -10.80 -7.67
C VAL A 85 -6.15 -9.83 -7.72
N ALA A 86 -5.94 -9.18 -8.86
CA ALA A 86 -4.98 -8.08 -8.96
C ALA A 86 -5.56 -6.83 -8.29
N SER A 87 -4.87 -6.33 -7.27
CA SER A 87 -5.29 -5.14 -6.54
C SER A 87 -5.35 -3.92 -7.45
N THR A 88 -6.46 -3.21 -7.44
CA THR A 88 -6.68 -2.00 -8.24
C THR A 88 -6.85 -0.78 -7.34
N LYS A 89 -8.09 -0.46 -6.98
CA LYS A 89 -8.42 0.68 -6.11
C LYS A 89 -7.77 0.59 -4.72
N ALA A 90 -7.62 -0.62 -4.18
CA ALA A 90 -7.02 -0.81 -2.87
C ALA A 90 -5.55 -0.34 -2.85
N TYR A 91 -4.79 -0.58 -3.91
CA TYR A 91 -3.42 -0.06 -4.03
C TYR A 91 -3.37 1.48 -4.01
N THR A 92 -4.19 2.11 -4.83
CA THR A 92 -4.23 3.59 -4.91
C THR A 92 -4.60 4.21 -3.56
N THR A 93 -5.58 3.63 -2.87
CA THR A 93 -5.99 4.13 -1.55
C THR A 93 -4.94 3.89 -0.47
N GLN A 94 -4.21 2.78 -0.51
CA GLN A 94 -3.06 2.55 0.38
C GLN A 94 -1.97 3.60 0.18
N VAL A 95 -1.61 3.92 -1.07
CA VAL A 95 -0.63 4.97 -1.37
C VAL A 95 -1.07 6.32 -0.83
N ILE A 96 -2.35 6.68 -1.03
CA ILE A 96 -2.92 7.93 -0.51
C ILE A 96 -2.84 7.97 1.02
N VAL A 97 -3.26 6.90 1.69
CA VAL A 97 -3.24 6.81 3.17
C VAL A 97 -1.81 6.95 3.70
N LEU A 98 -0.84 6.25 3.09
CA LEU A 98 0.57 6.36 3.49
C LEU A 98 1.14 7.76 3.27
N LEU A 99 0.71 8.43 2.20
CA LEU A 99 1.11 9.83 1.92
C LEU A 99 0.51 10.79 2.96
N LEU A 100 -0.77 10.64 3.29
CA LEU A 100 -1.45 11.44 4.33
C LEU A 100 -0.82 11.18 5.70
N LEU A 101 -0.49 9.94 6.03
CA LEU A 101 0.23 9.61 7.27
C LEU A 101 1.61 10.28 7.32
N ALA A 102 2.35 10.26 6.21
CA ALA A 102 3.64 10.93 6.13
C ALA A 102 3.54 12.45 6.33
N MET A 103 2.49 13.06 5.76
CA MET A 103 2.20 14.48 5.95
C MET A 103 1.83 14.78 7.40
N TYR A 104 0.98 13.95 8.01
CA TYR A 104 0.58 14.11 9.41
C TYR A 104 1.77 14.03 10.37
N VAL A 105 2.65 13.03 10.17
CA VAL A 105 3.88 12.91 10.97
C VAL A 105 4.78 14.13 10.79
N ALA A 106 4.97 14.61 9.56
CA ALA A 106 5.79 15.78 9.33
C ALA A 106 5.19 17.06 9.93
N GLN A 107 3.86 17.21 9.88
CA GLN A 107 3.13 18.29 10.56
C GLN A 107 3.36 18.25 12.07
N THR A 108 3.24 17.09 12.68
CA THR A 108 3.50 16.89 14.11
C THR A 108 4.94 17.25 14.51
N LEU A 109 5.88 17.08 13.58
CA LEU A 109 7.30 17.46 13.77
C LEU A 109 7.59 18.93 13.42
N GLY A 110 6.60 19.72 13.05
CA GLY A 110 6.78 21.10 12.63
C GLY A 110 7.55 21.26 11.31
N LYS A 111 7.51 20.25 10.43
CA LYS A 111 8.25 20.20 9.16
C LYS A 111 7.35 20.46 7.94
N GLU A 112 6.28 21.20 8.11
CA GLU A 112 5.42 21.61 7.00
C GLU A 112 6.18 22.46 5.98
N ASN A 113 5.88 22.27 4.70
CA ASN A 113 6.48 23.03 3.61
C ASN A 113 5.49 23.18 2.43
N ASP A 114 5.85 23.96 1.43
CA ASP A 114 4.96 24.26 0.29
C ASP A 114 4.55 23.03 -0.53
N ILE A 115 5.31 21.94 -0.48
CA ILE A 115 4.98 20.66 -1.15
C ILE A 115 3.63 20.12 -0.66
N TYR A 116 3.21 20.43 0.59
CA TYR A 116 1.92 19.98 1.11
C TYR A 116 0.73 20.46 0.28
N LYS A 117 0.76 21.72 -0.13
CA LYS A 117 -0.30 22.29 -0.97
C LYS A 117 -0.41 21.56 -2.30
N ASP A 118 0.74 21.25 -2.90
CA ASP A 118 0.79 20.53 -4.17
C ASP A 118 0.26 19.09 -4.02
N ILE A 119 0.64 18.41 -2.94
CA ILE A 119 0.16 17.05 -2.63
C ILE A 119 -1.36 17.06 -2.41
N ILE A 120 -1.89 17.96 -1.59
CA ILE A 120 -3.34 18.06 -1.32
C ILE A 120 -4.10 18.36 -2.62
N ASN A 121 -3.62 19.31 -3.40
CA ASN A 121 -4.22 19.64 -4.70
C ASN A 121 -4.15 18.47 -5.69
N GLY A 122 -3.05 17.70 -5.67
CA GLY A 122 -2.90 16.49 -6.46
C GLY A 122 -3.93 15.44 -6.06
N ILE A 123 -4.05 15.13 -4.78
CA ILE A 123 -5.03 14.17 -4.25
C ILE A 123 -6.46 14.60 -4.60
N ALA A 124 -6.79 15.88 -4.45
CA ALA A 124 -8.13 16.40 -4.77
C ALA A 124 -8.50 16.27 -6.27
N LYS A 125 -7.51 16.25 -7.17
CA LYS A 125 -7.71 16.08 -8.62
C LYS A 125 -7.82 14.62 -9.05
N LEU A 126 -7.32 13.67 -8.24
CA LEU A 126 -7.27 12.24 -8.60
C LEU A 126 -8.63 11.66 -9.05
N PRO A 127 -9.75 11.89 -8.35
CA PRO A 127 -11.03 11.31 -8.77
C PRO A 127 -11.41 11.71 -10.20
N LYS A 128 -11.20 12.99 -10.54
CA LYS A 128 -11.50 13.50 -11.88
C LYS A 128 -10.56 12.96 -12.95
N GLN A 129 -9.29 12.78 -12.61
CA GLN A 129 -8.31 12.18 -13.52
C GLN A 129 -8.65 10.72 -13.81
N ILE A 130 -9.00 9.95 -12.78
CA ILE A 130 -9.42 8.55 -12.93
C ILE A 130 -10.72 8.46 -13.75
N GLU A 131 -11.71 9.30 -13.45
CA GLU A 131 -12.95 9.37 -14.22
C GLU A 131 -12.69 9.65 -15.72
N ASN A 132 -11.79 10.57 -16.03
CA ASN A 132 -11.43 10.89 -17.40
C ASN A 132 -10.74 9.72 -18.12
N ILE A 133 -9.86 8.99 -17.43
CA ILE A 133 -9.21 7.79 -17.98
C ILE A 133 -10.26 6.71 -18.27
N LEU A 134 -11.16 6.46 -17.32
CA LEU A 134 -12.18 5.42 -17.46
C LEU A 134 -13.23 5.71 -18.56
N LYS A 135 -13.35 6.97 -19.02
CA LYS A 135 -14.23 7.34 -20.14
C LYS A 135 -13.62 7.07 -21.51
N ASP A 136 -12.34 6.73 -21.60
CA ASP A 136 -11.68 6.44 -22.88
C ASP A 136 -11.93 4.97 -23.31
N GLU A 137 -13.20 4.60 -23.39
CA GLU A 137 -13.62 3.26 -23.83
C GLU A 137 -13.01 2.84 -25.18
N PRO A 138 -12.94 3.72 -26.22
CA PRO A 138 -12.35 3.33 -27.49
C PRO A 138 -10.89 2.91 -27.40
N LEU A 139 -10.12 3.51 -26.51
CA LEU A 139 -8.72 3.14 -26.28
C LEU A 139 -8.62 1.75 -25.67
N PHE A 140 -9.43 1.46 -24.66
CA PHE A 140 -9.44 0.16 -24.00
C PHE A 140 -9.93 -0.94 -24.95
N GLU A 141 -10.99 -0.67 -25.72
CA GLU A 141 -11.50 -1.60 -26.73
C GLU A 141 -10.45 -1.94 -27.79
N LYS A 142 -9.72 -0.94 -28.28
CA LYS A 142 -8.62 -1.14 -29.21
C LYS A 142 -7.56 -2.11 -28.66
N TYR A 143 -7.12 -1.92 -27.43
CA TYR A 143 -6.12 -2.79 -26.81
C TYR A 143 -6.69 -4.16 -26.48
N ALA A 144 -7.91 -4.25 -26.00
CA ALA A 144 -8.59 -5.52 -25.76
C ALA A 144 -8.71 -6.35 -27.04
N ASN A 145 -9.07 -5.73 -28.16
CA ASN A 145 -9.15 -6.37 -29.45
C ASN A 145 -7.78 -6.86 -29.96
N TYR A 146 -6.71 -6.13 -29.69
CA TYR A 146 -5.36 -6.54 -30.02
C TYR A 146 -4.89 -7.74 -29.18
N LEU A 147 -5.23 -7.75 -27.87
CA LEU A 147 -4.74 -8.75 -26.92
C LEU A 147 -5.59 -10.02 -26.87
N LYS A 148 -6.87 -9.98 -27.23
CA LYS A 148 -7.82 -11.10 -27.07
C LYS A 148 -7.41 -12.43 -27.70
N ASN A 149 -6.53 -12.40 -28.71
CA ASN A 149 -6.05 -13.59 -29.42
C ASN A 149 -4.62 -13.98 -29.03
N GLN A 150 -4.00 -13.26 -28.09
CA GLN A 150 -2.67 -13.59 -27.59
C GLN A 150 -2.77 -14.69 -26.53
N LYS A 151 -1.77 -15.57 -26.51
CA LYS A 151 -1.71 -16.65 -25.51
C LYS A 151 -1.14 -16.18 -24.19
N ASP A 152 -0.22 -15.22 -24.23
CA ASP A 152 0.53 -14.74 -23.09
C ASP A 152 0.57 -13.21 -23.08
N ALA A 153 0.61 -12.62 -21.89
CA ALA A 153 0.84 -11.20 -21.68
C ALA A 153 1.88 -11.00 -20.58
N TYR A 154 2.88 -10.17 -20.85
CA TYR A 154 3.91 -9.83 -19.88
C TYR A 154 3.72 -8.39 -19.42
N TYR A 155 3.61 -8.21 -18.10
CA TYR A 155 3.57 -6.90 -17.47
C TYR A 155 4.98 -6.55 -16.99
N ILE A 156 5.59 -5.54 -17.61
CA ILE A 156 6.94 -5.08 -17.26
C ILE A 156 6.79 -3.75 -16.54
N ALA A 157 7.02 -3.73 -15.23
CA ALA A 157 6.89 -2.55 -14.40
C ALA A 157 7.99 -2.51 -13.32
N VAL A 158 8.31 -1.30 -12.86
CA VAL A 158 9.42 -1.11 -11.92
C VAL A 158 9.07 -1.55 -10.49
N SER A 159 7.82 -1.50 -10.07
CA SER A 159 7.45 -1.73 -8.67
C SER A 159 6.57 -2.95 -8.38
N TYR A 160 5.87 -3.51 -9.36
CA TYR A 160 4.90 -4.60 -9.15
C TYR A 160 5.28 -5.94 -9.79
N THR A 161 6.34 -5.99 -10.55
CA THR A 161 6.74 -7.19 -11.32
C THR A 161 7.03 -8.39 -10.40
N HIS A 162 7.44 -8.17 -9.17
CA HIS A 162 7.72 -9.25 -8.21
C HIS A 162 6.48 -9.84 -7.57
N LEU A 163 5.34 -9.13 -7.57
CA LEU A 163 4.12 -9.53 -6.88
C LEU A 163 3.13 -10.25 -7.77
N THR A 164 3.26 -10.12 -9.10
CA THR A 164 2.32 -10.71 -10.06
C THR A 164 2.79 -12.02 -10.67
N LEU A 165 4.09 -12.28 -10.70
CA LEU A 165 4.66 -13.49 -11.29
C LEU A 165 4.41 -14.80 -10.50
N PRO A 166 4.38 -14.83 -9.16
CA PRO A 166 4.13 -16.06 -8.40
C PRO A 166 2.66 -16.50 -8.34
N THR A 167 1.70 -15.67 -8.71
CA THR A 167 0.27 -15.99 -8.58
C THR A 167 -0.33 -16.65 -9.81
N SER A 168 0.38 -16.68 -10.94
CA SER A 168 -0.06 -17.35 -12.17
C SER A 168 0.10 -18.88 -12.16
N ASP A 169 0.89 -19.41 -11.22
CA ASP A 169 1.16 -20.86 -11.13
C ASP A 169 0.26 -21.59 -10.11
N LEU A 170 -0.77 -20.93 -9.58
CA LEU A 170 -1.68 -21.48 -8.56
C LEU A 170 -3.14 -21.60 -9.05
N VAL A 171 -3.36 -21.74 -10.35
CA VAL A 171 -4.68 -22.09 -10.92
C VAL A 171 -4.60 -23.38 -11.68
#